data_fe2a7c6083202dcbc2988665b647a9ea
#
_entry.id   fe2a7c6083202dcbc2988665b647a9ea
#
_cell.length_a   1.000
_cell.length_b   1.000
_cell.length_c   1.000
_cell.angle_alpha   90.00
_cell.angle_beta   90.00
_cell.angle_gamma   90.00
#
_symmetry.space_group_name_H-M   'P 1'
#
loop_
_entity.id
_entity.type
_entity.pdbx_description
1 polymer ?
#
loop_
_entity_poly.entity_id
_entity_poly.type
_entity_poly.pdbx_seq_one_letter_code
_entity_poly.pdbx_strand_id
1 'polypeptide(L)'
;VSGGSVANSIVGLSQLGNKVGFIGKVNDDELGSKYEDGLNQENVKYFYSKKKEELPTGTCLILVTPDSERTMCTFLGTAGKINENDVDVNAVKNSTITLLEGYLWDEGEPKKAFDKAIQSANKVAMSLSDQFCVDRHKIHFLELVKNKLDITFANEQEIMSLIDAKSFDEVINFSKSLGKIIVLTRGEKGAVAINGDKVVECGIKEGLKIVDL
;
A
#
# COMPACT_ATOMS: atom_id res chain seq x y z
N VAL A 1 -5.45 18.07 5.87
CA VAL A 1 -6.12 16.78 5.72
C VAL A 1 -5.11 15.69 5.99
N SER A 2 -5.48 14.69 6.79
CA SER A 2 -4.67 13.48 6.96
C SER A 2 -4.66 12.70 5.64
N GLY A 3 -3.52 12.11 5.31
CA GLY A 3 -3.33 11.38 4.05
C GLY A 3 -2.36 10.22 4.24
N GLY A 4 -1.87 9.71 3.13
CA GLY A 4 -1.01 8.53 3.05
C GLY A 4 -1.77 7.37 2.40
N SER A 5 -1.13 6.73 1.43
CA SER A 5 -1.75 5.72 0.58
C SER A 5 -2.32 4.53 1.35
N VAL A 6 -1.52 3.92 2.24
CA VAL A 6 -2.01 2.85 3.13
C VAL A 6 -3.08 3.36 4.08
N ALA A 7 -2.90 4.55 4.68
CA ALA A 7 -3.87 5.09 5.62
C ALA A 7 -5.23 5.33 4.96
N ASN A 8 -5.25 5.85 3.73
CA ASN A 8 -6.49 6.03 2.97
C ASN A 8 -7.20 4.69 2.72
N SER A 9 -6.45 3.64 2.36
CA SER A 9 -6.99 2.29 2.17
C SER A 9 -7.57 1.72 3.45
N ILE A 10 -6.89 1.90 4.58
CA ILE A 10 -7.33 1.42 5.90
C ILE A 10 -8.55 2.18 6.41
N VAL A 11 -8.60 3.50 6.20
CA VAL A 11 -9.80 4.32 6.51
C VAL A 11 -10.99 3.84 5.68
N GLY A 12 -10.83 3.65 4.37
CA GLY A 12 -11.89 3.10 3.52
C GLY A 12 -12.38 1.74 3.99
N LEU A 13 -11.49 0.84 4.41
CA LEU A 13 -11.86 -0.45 4.98
C LEU A 13 -12.62 -0.31 6.31
N SER A 14 -12.23 0.66 7.16
CA SER A 14 -12.97 0.96 8.40
C SER A 14 -14.39 1.44 8.11
N GLN A 15 -14.54 2.36 7.16
CA GLN A 15 -15.86 2.86 6.73
C GLN A 15 -16.76 1.77 6.14
N LEU A 16 -16.17 0.72 5.58
CA LEU A 16 -16.87 -0.50 5.13
C LEU A 16 -17.18 -1.49 6.28
N GLY A 17 -16.95 -1.10 7.54
CA GLY A 17 -17.29 -1.88 8.73
C GLY A 17 -16.25 -2.93 9.13
N ASN A 18 -15.04 -2.89 8.59
CA ASN A 18 -13.98 -3.81 8.97
C ASN A 18 -13.25 -3.33 10.24
N LYS A 19 -12.72 -4.29 11.01
CA LYS A 19 -11.78 -4.01 12.10
C LYS A 19 -10.39 -3.84 11.51
N VAL A 20 -9.84 -2.65 11.64
CA VAL A 20 -8.57 -2.28 11.02
C VAL A 20 -7.61 -1.69 12.02
N GLY A 21 -6.32 -1.77 11.70
CA GLY A 21 -5.27 -1.14 12.45
C GLY A 21 -4.19 -0.61 11.51
N PHE A 22 -3.45 0.38 11.99
CA PHE A 22 -2.42 1.05 11.23
C PHE A 22 -1.12 1.12 12.03
N ILE A 23 -0.02 0.73 11.42
CA ILE A 23 1.34 0.91 11.91
C ILE A 23 2.02 1.92 11.00
N GLY A 24 2.40 3.06 11.55
CA GLY A 24 3.08 4.11 10.81
C GLY A 24 3.71 5.08 11.80
N LYS A 25 4.71 5.84 11.37
CA LYS A 25 5.51 6.66 12.26
C LYS A 25 5.24 8.15 12.05
N VAL A 26 4.89 8.83 13.13
CA VAL A 26 4.75 10.30 13.19
C VAL A 26 5.58 10.85 14.34
N ASN A 27 5.90 12.14 14.30
CA ASN A 27 6.55 12.82 15.41
C ASN A 27 5.52 13.27 16.47
N ASP A 28 5.96 13.51 17.68
CA ASP A 28 5.19 14.18 18.72
C ASP A 28 5.20 15.70 18.44
N ASP A 29 4.48 16.07 17.39
CA ASP A 29 4.24 17.43 16.93
C ASP A 29 2.73 17.64 16.65
N GLU A 30 2.38 18.87 16.26
CA GLU A 30 0.98 19.23 15.98
C GLU A 30 0.38 18.38 14.85
N LEU A 31 1.15 18.12 13.78
CA LEU A 31 0.68 17.32 12.64
C LEU A 31 0.52 15.86 13.01
N GLY A 32 1.47 15.31 13.79
CA GLY A 32 1.37 13.94 14.30
C GLY A 32 0.17 13.74 15.20
N SER A 33 -0.16 14.72 16.06
CA SER A 33 -1.36 14.68 16.91
C SER A 33 -2.63 14.72 16.08
N LYS A 34 -2.72 15.64 15.11
CA LYS A 34 -3.86 15.71 14.18
C LYS A 34 -4.03 14.44 13.34
N TYR A 35 -2.93 13.80 12.96
CA TYR A 35 -2.96 12.55 12.22
C TYR A 35 -3.54 11.41 13.05
N GLU A 36 -3.07 11.24 14.28
CA GLU A 36 -3.56 10.23 15.21
C GLU A 36 -5.05 10.44 15.53
N ASP A 37 -5.45 11.69 15.81
CA ASP A 37 -6.85 12.04 16.06
C ASP A 37 -7.74 11.71 14.86
N GLY A 38 -7.25 11.98 13.63
CA GLY A 38 -7.97 11.65 12.40
C GLY A 38 -8.18 10.14 12.23
N LEU A 39 -7.16 9.32 12.50
CA LEU A 39 -7.30 7.86 12.46
C LEU A 39 -8.29 7.35 13.52
N ASN A 40 -8.23 7.90 14.75
CA ASN A 40 -9.13 7.52 15.82
C ASN A 40 -10.59 7.87 15.50
N GLN A 41 -10.86 9.03 14.87
CA GLN A 41 -12.21 9.43 14.43
C GLN A 41 -12.79 8.46 13.39
N GLU A 42 -11.94 7.87 12.55
CA GLU A 42 -12.32 6.87 11.57
C GLU A 42 -12.30 5.42 12.11
N ASN A 43 -12.23 5.24 13.44
CA ASN A 43 -12.16 3.94 14.13
C ASN A 43 -10.99 3.06 13.67
N VAL A 44 -9.90 3.65 13.23
CA VAL A 44 -8.66 2.95 12.91
C VAL A 44 -7.80 2.86 14.16
N LYS A 45 -7.46 1.65 14.58
CA LYS A 45 -6.56 1.47 15.74
C LYS A 45 -5.12 1.78 15.33
N TYR A 46 -4.54 2.79 15.96
CA TYR A 46 -3.16 3.20 15.70
C TYR A 46 -2.18 2.50 16.65
N PHE A 47 -1.18 1.82 16.09
CA PHE A 47 -0.20 1.00 16.83
C PHE A 47 1.19 1.62 16.87
N TYR A 48 1.29 2.91 17.05
CA TYR A 48 2.53 3.61 17.26
C TYR A 48 2.40 4.59 18.42
N SER A 49 3.33 4.52 19.37
CA SER A 49 3.36 5.47 20.47
C SER A 49 4.22 6.67 20.07
N LYS A 50 3.58 7.81 19.86
CA LYS A 50 4.28 9.06 19.53
C LYS A 50 5.37 9.37 20.54
N LYS A 51 6.48 9.80 20.03
CA LYS A 51 7.64 10.33 20.79
C LYS A 51 8.30 11.42 19.99
N LYS A 52 9.12 12.22 20.66
CA LYS A 52 9.92 13.24 19.98
C LYS A 52 10.94 12.57 19.06
N GLU A 53 10.83 12.84 17.79
CA GLU A 53 11.70 12.33 16.73
C GLU A 53 12.59 13.47 16.21
N GLU A 54 13.68 13.12 15.50
CA GLU A 54 14.59 14.08 14.91
C GLU A 54 13.95 14.87 13.76
N LEU A 55 13.15 14.17 12.91
CA LEU A 55 12.44 14.77 11.78
C LEU A 55 10.98 15.06 12.13
N PRO A 56 10.37 16.11 11.57
CA PRO A 56 8.95 16.36 11.75
C PRO A 56 8.10 15.27 11.12
N THR A 57 6.82 15.26 11.48
CA THR A 57 5.81 14.43 10.80
C THR A 57 5.82 14.69 9.29
N GLY A 58 5.68 13.63 8.51
CA GLY A 58 5.68 13.71 7.05
C GLY A 58 4.58 14.60 6.50
N THR A 59 4.86 15.29 5.41
CA THR A 59 3.92 16.20 4.74
C THR A 59 3.99 16.02 3.23
N CYS A 60 2.91 16.36 2.54
CA CYS A 60 2.88 16.42 1.09
C CYS A 60 2.22 17.72 0.64
N LEU A 61 2.94 18.49 -0.17
CA LEU A 61 2.36 19.61 -0.91
C LEU A 61 1.84 19.08 -2.25
N ILE A 62 0.57 19.26 -2.49
CA ILE A 62 -0.08 18.81 -3.71
C ILE A 62 -0.41 20.02 -4.58
N LEU A 63 0.14 20.06 -5.78
CA LEU A 63 -0.15 21.03 -6.80
C LEU A 63 -1.18 20.41 -7.75
N VAL A 64 -2.32 21.07 -7.91
CA VAL A 64 -3.39 20.64 -8.80
C VAL A 64 -3.48 21.61 -9.97
N THR A 65 -3.33 21.11 -11.19
CA THR A 65 -3.43 21.89 -12.41
C THR A 65 -4.88 21.96 -12.93
N PRO A 66 -5.24 22.90 -13.83
CA PRO A 66 -6.61 23.04 -14.31
C PRO A 66 -7.20 21.82 -15.02
N ASP A 67 -6.35 20.92 -15.51
CA ASP A 67 -6.71 19.61 -16.10
C ASP A 67 -6.91 18.50 -15.07
N SER A 68 -6.91 18.87 -13.77
CA SER A 68 -7.05 17.97 -12.62
C SER A 68 -5.87 17.03 -12.37
N GLU A 69 -4.75 17.23 -13.08
CA GLU A 69 -3.52 16.48 -12.78
C GLU A 69 -2.88 16.98 -11.47
N ARG A 70 -2.26 16.05 -10.75
CA ARG A 70 -1.67 16.32 -9.44
C ARG A 70 -0.16 16.07 -9.44
N THR A 71 0.60 17.04 -9.00
CA THR A 71 2.01 16.90 -8.70
C THR A 71 2.19 16.84 -7.17
N MET A 72 2.77 15.77 -6.68
CA MET A 72 2.95 15.52 -5.26
C MET A 72 4.40 15.79 -4.84
N CYS A 73 4.61 16.83 -4.02
CA CYS A 73 5.90 17.14 -3.42
C CYS A 73 5.94 16.57 -2.01
N THR A 74 6.34 15.31 -1.89
CA THR A 74 6.28 14.55 -0.63
C THR A 74 7.59 14.68 0.15
N PHE A 75 7.48 15.08 1.40
CA PHE A 75 8.52 14.98 2.41
C PHE A 75 8.09 13.92 3.43
N LEU A 76 8.74 12.78 3.43
CA LEU A 76 8.37 11.64 4.29
C LEU A 76 8.62 11.92 5.78
N GLY A 77 9.59 12.79 6.10
CA GLY A 77 9.93 13.12 7.48
C GLY A 77 10.17 11.85 8.31
N THR A 78 9.60 11.83 9.50
CA THR A 78 9.68 10.70 10.42
C THR A 78 9.12 9.39 9.85
N ALA A 79 8.09 9.44 8.98
CA ALA A 79 7.52 8.24 8.37
C ALA A 79 8.57 7.43 7.57
N GLY A 80 9.49 8.11 6.88
CA GLY A 80 10.60 7.47 6.17
C GLY A 80 11.68 6.85 7.06
N LYS A 81 11.56 7.01 8.39
CA LYS A 81 12.49 6.46 9.40
C LYS A 81 11.85 5.32 10.21
N ILE A 82 10.77 4.74 9.70
CA ILE A 82 10.20 3.54 10.31
C ILE A 82 11.24 2.42 10.31
N ASN A 83 11.28 1.65 11.39
CA ASN A 83 12.25 0.57 11.56
C ASN A 83 11.59 -0.64 12.25
N GLU A 84 12.35 -1.71 12.41
CA GLU A 84 11.85 -2.96 12.98
C GLU A 84 11.29 -2.82 14.41
N ASN A 85 11.76 -1.85 15.20
CA ASN A 85 11.27 -1.63 16.57
C ASN A 85 9.92 -0.93 16.61
N ASP A 86 9.54 -0.26 15.52
CA ASP A 86 8.25 0.40 15.38
C ASP A 86 7.13 -0.59 14.98
N VAL A 87 7.47 -1.84 14.64
CA VAL A 87 6.50 -2.88 14.26
C VAL A 87 5.94 -3.56 15.49
N ASP A 88 4.66 -3.33 15.78
CA ASP A 88 3.92 -4.10 16.79
C ASP A 88 3.62 -5.51 16.27
N VAL A 89 4.48 -6.45 16.66
CA VAL A 89 4.39 -7.86 16.28
C VAL A 89 3.08 -8.51 16.75
N ASN A 90 2.53 -8.08 17.89
CA ASN A 90 1.27 -8.63 18.39
C ASN A 90 0.09 -8.17 17.53
N ALA A 91 0.09 -6.89 17.11
CA ALA A 91 -0.91 -6.38 16.17
C ALA A 91 -0.86 -7.15 14.85
N VAL A 92 0.35 -7.36 14.29
CA VAL A 92 0.56 -8.12 13.06
C VAL A 92 0.08 -9.56 13.20
N LYS A 93 0.48 -10.29 14.24
CA LYS A 93 0.08 -11.68 14.50
C LYS A 93 -1.44 -11.86 14.72
N ASN A 94 -2.08 -10.87 15.30
CA ASN A 94 -3.53 -10.91 15.56
C ASN A 94 -4.36 -10.42 14.37
N SER A 95 -3.73 -9.95 13.30
CA SER A 95 -4.39 -9.54 12.06
C SER A 95 -4.59 -10.73 11.14
N THR A 96 -5.73 -10.80 10.46
CA THR A 96 -5.98 -11.83 9.44
C THR A 96 -5.10 -11.61 8.22
N ILE A 97 -4.93 -10.34 7.82
CA ILE A 97 -4.12 -9.93 6.67
C ILE A 97 -3.31 -8.70 7.09
N THR A 98 -2.03 -8.68 6.76
CA THR A 98 -1.16 -7.51 6.88
C THR A 98 -0.92 -6.93 5.50
N LEU A 99 -1.33 -5.68 5.28
CA LEU A 99 -1.11 -4.96 4.03
C LEU A 99 0.18 -4.15 4.11
N LEU A 100 1.01 -4.31 3.12
CA LEU A 100 2.25 -3.57 2.89
C LEU A 100 2.14 -2.73 1.62
N GLU A 101 2.97 -1.71 1.51
CA GLU A 101 3.03 -0.87 0.33
C GLU A 101 4.47 -0.61 -0.09
N GLY A 102 4.73 -0.64 -1.40
CA GLY A 102 6.08 -0.62 -1.95
C GLY A 102 6.85 0.70 -1.80
N TYR A 103 6.17 1.82 -1.53
CA TYR A 103 6.82 3.13 -1.49
C TYR A 103 7.99 3.26 -0.49
N LEU A 104 7.95 2.54 0.61
CA LEU A 104 9.01 2.56 1.63
C LEU A 104 9.95 1.35 1.54
N TRP A 105 9.93 0.61 0.43
CA TRP A 105 10.78 -0.56 0.23
C TRP A 105 12.21 -0.19 -0.17
N ASP A 106 12.78 0.81 0.45
CA ASP A 106 14.18 1.16 0.25
C ASP A 106 15.08 0.38 1.22
N GLU A 107 16.36 0.23 0.88
CA GLU A 107 17.31 -0.44 1.75
C GLU A 107 17.47 0.28 3.08
N GLY A 108 17.77 -0.48 4.13
CA GLY A 108 17.97 0.03 5.47
C GLY A 108 16.78 -0.22 6.40
N GLU A 109 16.48 0.75 7.24
CA GLU A 109 15.51 0.61 8.33
C GLU A 109 14.09 0.29 7.88
N PRO A 110 13.50 0.96 6.87
CA PRO A 110 12.15 0.63 6.41
C PRO A 110 12.04 -0.81 5.91
N LYS A 111 13.03 -1.30 5.17
CA LYS A 111 13.05 -2.68 4.67
C LYS A 111 13.07 -3.70 5.81
N LYS A 112 13.83 -3.44 6.89
CA LYS A 112 13.84 -4.30 8.08
C LYS A 112 12.46 -4.35 8.76
N ALA A 113 11.73 -3.23 8.80
CA ALA A 113 10.37 -3.19 9.31
C ALA A 113 9.44 -4.08 8.48
N PHE A 114 9.52 -4.02 7.16
CA PHE A 114 8.75 -4.88 6.26
C PHE A 114 9.11 -6.35 6.43
N ASP A 115 10.39 -6.71 6.47
CA ASP A 115 10.85 -8.08 6.69
C ASP A 115 10.29 -8.66 8.00
N LYS A 116 10.29 -7.86 9.08
CA LYS A 116 9.72 -8.25 10.36
C LYS A 116 8.20 -8.43 10.31
N ALA A 117 7.50 -7.53 9.62
CA ALA A 117 6.05 -7.64 9.42
C ALA A 117 5.70 -8.91 8.63
N ILE A 118 6.40 -9.18 7.51
CA ILE A 118 6.20 -10.38 6.68
C ILE A 118 6.43 -11.66 7.49
N GLN A 119 7.50 -11.72 8.30
CA GLN A 119 7.81 -12.88 9.14
C GLN A 119 6.76 -13.13 10.23
N SER A 120 6.06 -12.09 10.65
CA SER A 120 5.10 -12.16 11.76
C SER A 120 3.65 -12.33 11.31
N ALA A 121 3.35 -12.06 10.06
CA ALA A 121 1.98 -12.02 9.53
C ALA A 121 1.39 -13.42 9.29
N ASN A 122 0.07 -13.54 9.44
CA ASN A 122 -0.68 -14.74 9.04
C ASN A 122 -0.84 -14.81 7.52
N LYS A 123 -1.22 -13.69 6.91
CA LYS A 123 -1.26 -13.50 5.45
C LYS A 123 -0.70 -12.14 5.11
N VAL A 124 0.02 -12.08 4.01
CA VAL A 124 0.66 -10.86 3.53
C VAL A 124 0.01 -10.42 2.22
N ALA A 125 -0.51 -9.20 2.24
CA ALA A 125 -0.92 -8.48 1.04
C ALA A 125 0.07 -7.34 0.77
N MET A 126 0.32 -7.03 -0.49
CA MET A 126 1.18 -5.89 -0.85
C MET A 126 0.65 -5.19 -2.10
N SER A 127 0.67 -3.85 -2.07
CA SER A 127 0.56 -3.03 -3.26
C SER A 127 1.96 -2.75 -3.83
N LEU A 128 2.13 -2.89 -5.14
CA LEU A 128 3.40 -2.56 -5.81
C LEU A 128 3.64 -1.05 -5.88
N SER A 129 2.60 -0.25 -5.61
CA SER A 129 2.59 1.20 -5.38
C SER A 129 2.67 2.07 -6.62
N ASP A 130 3.77 2.03 -7.36
CA ASP A 130 3.93 2.66 -8.66
C ASP A 130 5.03 1.98 -9.50
N GLN A 131 5.09 2.34 -10.77
CA GLN A 131 6.07 1.77 -11.70
C GLN A 131 7.51 2.10 -11.29
N PHE A 132 7.78 3.29 -10.72
CA PHE A 132 9.13 3.66 -10.28
C PHE A 132 9.61 2.80 -9.11
N CYS A 133 8.71 2.43 -8.19
CA CYS A 133 9.02 1.47 -7.13
C CYS A 133 9.33 0.09 -7.71
N VAL A 134 8.51 -0.37 -8.65
CA VAL A 134 8.73 -1.65 -9.34
C VAL A 134 10.08 -1.67 -10.05
N ASP A 135 10.40 -0.63 -10.83
CA ASP A 135 11.64 -0.57 -11.61
C ASP A 135 12.88 -0.55 -10.70
N ARG A 136 12.83 0.16 -9.57
CA ARG A 136 13.92 0.21 -8.59
C ARG A 136 14.12 -1.11 -7.85
N HIS A 137 13.03 -1.80 -7.52
CA HIS A 137 13.04 -2.97 -6.64
C HIS A 137 12.61 -4.26 -7.32
N LYS A 138 12.66 -4.31 -8.64
CA LYS A 138 12.10 -5.35 -9.49
C LYS A 138 12.42 -6.77 -9.03
N ILE A 139 13.70 -7.06 -8.78
CA ILE A 139 14.15 -8.39 -8.35
C ILE A 139 13.52 -8.78 -7.01
N HIS A 140 13.51 -7.85 -6.04
CA HIS A 140 12.95 -8.08 -4.73
C HIS A 140 11.42 -8.22 -4.78
N PHE A 141 10.73 -7.35 -5.52
CA PHE A 141 9.28 -7.43 -5.67
C PHE A 141 8.83 -8.70 -6.37
N LEU A 142 9.57 -9.14 -7.39
CA LEU A 142 9.29 -10.41 -8.06
C LEU A 142 9.47 -11.60 -7.12
N GLU A 143 10.50 -11.58 -6.29
CA GLU A 143 10.71 -12.60 -5.26
C GLU A 143 9.59 -12.61 -4.22
N LEU A 144 9.17 -11.45 -3.75
CA LEU A 144 8.04 -11.32 -2.82
C LEU A 144 6.75 -11.88 -3.42
N VAL A 145 6.40 -11.44 -4.63
CA VAL A 145 5.19 -11.90 -5.35
C VAL A 145 5.19 -13.40 -5.53
N LYS A 146 6.33 -13.98 -5.92
CA LYS A 146 6.45 -15.43 -6.11
C LYS A 146 6.41 -16.22 -4.81
N ASN A 147 7.06 -15.74 -3.74
CA ASN A 147 7.40 -16.60 -2.61
C ASN A 147 6.81 -16.17 -1.27
N LYS A 148 6.45 -14.89 -1.08
CA LYS A 148 6.10 -14.35 0.24
C LYS A 148 4.69 -13.81 0.35
N LEU A 149 4.15 -13.24 -0.71
CA LEU A 149 2.83 -12.63 -0.69
C LEU A 149 1.73 -13.66 -0.94
N ASP A 150 0.61 -13.50 -0.24
CA ASP A 150 -0.64 -14.22 -0.49
C ASP A 150 -1.53 -13.45 -1.47
N ILE A 151 -1.46 -12.10 -1.39
CA ILE A 151 -2.25 -11.20 -2.22
C ILE A 151 -1.34 -10.09 -2.76
N THR A 152 -1.40 -9.85 -4.07
CA THR A 152 -0.69 -8.73 -4.71
C THR A 152 -1.70 -7.80 -5.36
N PHE A 153 -1.57 -6.50 -5.08
CA PHE A 153 -2.29 -5.43 -5.76
C PHE A 153 -1.33 -4.67 -6.67
N ALA A 154 -1.74 -4.47 -7.91
CA ALA A 154 -0.97 -3.70 -8.89
C ALA A 154 -1.89 -3.05 -9.92
N ASN A 155 -1.39 -2.06 -10.64
CA ASN A 155 -2.00 -1.68 -11.90
C ASN A 155 -1.40 -2.46 -13.09
N GLU A 156 -2.00 -2.31 -14.29
CA GLU A 156 -1.56 -3.01 -15.49
C GLU A 156 -0.09 -2.69 -15.82
N GLN A 157 0.35 -1.44 -15.64
CA GLN A 157 1.72 -1.02 -15.95
C GLN A 157 2.74 -1.58 -14.94
N GLU A 158 2.42 -1.56 -13.67
CA GLU A 158 3.26 -2.08 -12.59
C GLU A 158 3.55 -3.57 -12.79
N ILE A 159 2.50 -4.37 -13.01
CA ILE A 159 2.67 -5.82 -13.16
C ILE A 159 3.37 -6.16 -14.49
N MET A 160 3.10 -5.45 -15.58
CA MET A 160 3.81 -5.62 -16.84
C MET A 160 5.29 -5.29 -16.70
N SER A 161 5.63 -4.19 -16.02
CA SER A 161 7.02 -3.84 -15.73
C SER A 161 7.71 -4.88 -14.86
N LEU A 162 7.02 -5.39 -13.84
CA LEU A 162 7.58 -6.37 -12.90
C LEU A 162 8.07 -7.64 -13.61
N ILE A 163 7.33 -8.12 -14.61
CA ILE A 163 7.62 -9.39 -15.30
C ILE A 163 8.12 -9.23 -16.73
N ASP A 164 8.41 -8.00 -17.18
CA ASP A 164 8.77 -7.68 -18.57
C ASP A 164 7.75 -8.17 -19.60
N ALA A 165 6.46 -8.19 -19.23
CA ALA A 165 5.40 -8.65 -20.10
C ALA A 165 5.19 -7.69 -21.29
N LYS A 166 4.92 -8.28 -22.45
CA LYS A 166 4.61 -7.54 -23.68
C LYS A 166 3.11 -7.48 -23.98
N SER A 167 2.33 -8.28 -23.27
CA SER A 167 0.88 -8.33 -23.41
C SER A 167 0.22 -8.63 -22.08
N PHE A 168 -1.07 -8.24 -21.94
CA PHE A 168 -1.83 -8.57 -20.76
C PHE A 168 -2.10 -10.08 -20.61
N ASP A 169 -2.12 -10.82 -21.73
CA ASP A 169 -2.25 -12.28 -21.70
C ASP A 169 -1.05 -12.95 -20.99
N GLU A 170 0.15 -12.42 -21.16
CA GLU A 170 1.33 -12.87 -20.44
C GLU A 170 1.17 -12.62 -18.92
N VAL A 171 0.60 -11.48 -18.53
CA VAL A 171 0.30 -11.17 -17.14
C VAL A 171 -0.71 -12.17 -16.56
N ILE A 172 -1.78 -12.48 -17.30
CA ILE A 172 -2.77 -13.46 -16.88
C ILE A 172 -2.13 -14.84 -16.68
N ASN A 173 -1.31 -15.29 -17.65
CA ASN A 173 -0.64 -16.58 -17.56
C ASN A 173 0.34 -16.66 -16.39
N PHE A 174 1.14 -15.62 -16.18
CA PHE A 174 2.02 -15.51 -15.03
C PHE A 174 1.23 -15.58 -13.71
N SER A 175 0.17 -14.78 -13.59
CA SER A 175 -0.65 -14.70 -12.39
C SER A 175 -1.32 -16.04 -12.06
N LYS A 176 -1.83 -16.76 -13.06
CA LYS A 176 -2.38 -18.11 -12.91
C LYS A 176 -1.35 -19.08 -12.37
N SER A 177 -0.12 -19.02 -12.87
CA SER A 177 0.96 -19.94 -12.48
C SER A 177 1.37 -19.81 -11.00
N LEU A 178 1.07 -18.68 -10.37
CA LEU A 178 1.43 -18.44 -8.96
C LEU A 178 0.51 -19.16 -7.97
N GLY A 179 -0.74 -19.44 -8.35
CA GLY A 179 -1.73 -20.02 -7.42
C GLY A 179 -2.08 -19.12 -6.23
N LYS A 180 -1.87 -17.80 -6.37
CA LYS A 180 -2.09 -16.76 -5.36
C LYS A 180 -3.09 -15.74 -5.85
N ILE A 181 -3.56 -14.88 -4.96
CA ILE A 181 -4.51 -13.83 -5.35
C ILE A 181 -3.72 -12.64 -5.93
N ILE A 182 -3.99 -12.33 -7.18
CA ILE A 182 -3.46 -11.15 -7.87
C ILE A 182 -4.64 -10.27 -8.27
N VAL A 183 -4.64 -9.02 -7.84
CA VAL A 183 -5.71 -8.05 -8.17
C VAL A 183 -5.09 -6.91 -8.96
N LEU A 184 -5.60 -6.70 -10.16
CA LEU A 184 -5.05 -5.75 -11.12
C LEU A 184 -6.09 -4.69 -11.47
N THR A 185 -5.71 -3.41 -11.33
CA THR A 185 -6.50 -2.29 -11.84
C THR A 185 -6.04 -1.94 -13.26
N ARG A 186 -6.98 -1.55 -14.12
CA ARG A 186 -6.74 -1.35 -15.55
C ARG A 186 -7.37 -0.06 -16.07
N GLY A 187 -7.48 0.96 -15.21
CA GLY A 187 -8.09 2.23 -15.58
C GLY A 187 -9.52 2.04 -16.09
N GLU A 188 -9.83 2.57 -17.25
CA GLU A 188 -11.15 2.47 -17.88
C GLU A 188 -11.62 1.04 -18.18
N LYS A 189 -10.70 0.08 -18.22
CA LYS A 189 -11.03 -1.35 -18.40
C LYS A 189 -11.48 -2.03 -17.10
N GLY A 190 -11.51 -1.29 -15.97
CA GLY A 190 -11.94 -1.82 -14.68
C GLY A 190 -10.83 -2.56 -13.93
N ALA A 191 -11.13 -3.73 -13.40
CA ALA A 191 -10.22 -4.53 -12.60
C ALA A 191 -10.36 -6.03 -12.89
N VAL A 192 -9.29 -6.77 -12.62
CA VAL A 192 -9.23 -8.23 -12.76
C VAL A 192 -8.67 -8.84 -11.48
N ALA A 193 -9.31 -9.87 -10.97
CA ALA A 193 -8.80 -10.70 -9.87
C ALA A 193 -8.52 -12.11 -10.37
N ILE A 194 -7.35 -12.64 -10.06
CA ILE A 194 -6.85 -13.93 -10.50
C ILE A 194 -6.47 -14.76 -9.27
N ASN A 195 -6.88 -16.02 -9.25
CA ASN A 195 -6.47 -17.00 -8.23
C ASN A 195 -6.37 -18.39 -8.87
N GLY A 196 -5.17 -18.81 -9.22
CA GLY A 196 -4.97 -19.98 -10.06
C GLY A 196 -5.73 -19.84 -11.39
N ASP A 197 -6.50 -20.84 -11.77
CA ASP A 197 -7.26 -20.79 -13.02
C ASP A 197 -8.50 -19.88 -12.98
N LYS A 198 -8.91 -19.45 -11.79
CA LYS A 198 -10.06 -18.58 -11.64
C LYS A 198 -9.69 -17.13 -11.96
N VAL A 199 -10.33 -16.58 -12.97
CA VAL A 199 -10.22 -15.17 -13.37
C VAL A 199 -11.59 -14.51 -13.26
N VAL A 200 -11.66 -13.37 -12.59
CA VAL A 200 -12.89 -12.58 -12.44
C VAL A 200 -12.59 -11.16 -12.89
N GLU A 201 -13.36 -10.66 -13.82
CA GLU A 201 -13.26 -9.30 -14.32
C GLU A 201 -14.43 -8.46 -13.82
N CYS A 202 -14.16 -7.20 -13.52
CA CYS A 202 -15.16 -6.22 -13.13
C CYS A 202 -14.91 -4.93 -13.93
N GLY A 203 -15.89 -4.54 -14.74
CA GLY A 203 -15.85 -3.26 -15.46
C GLY A 203 -16.05 -2.06 -14.55
N ILE A 204 -15.85 -0.86 -15.10
CA ILE A 204 -16.16 0.39 -14.40
C ILE A 204 -17.68 0.60 -14.33
N LYS A 205 -18.12 1.34 -13.31
CA LYS A 205 -19.51 1.80 -13.25
C LYS A 205 -19.62 3.11 -14.04
N GLU A 206 -20.37 3.08 -15.13
CA GLU A 206 -20.62 4.26 -15.94
C GLU A 206 -21.56 5.27 -15.26
N GLY A 207 -21.51 6.52 -15.72
CA GLY A 207 -22.43 7.59 -15.30
C GLY A 207 -22.17 8.14 -13.89
N LEU A 208 -21.04 7.84 -13.27
CA LEU A 208 -20.65 8.47 -12.00
C LEU A 208 -20.18 9.91 -12.24
N LYS A 209 -20.66 10.83 -11.39
CA LYS A 209 -20.10 12.17 -11.33
C LYS A 209 -18.79 12.11 -10.54
N ILE A 210 -17.70 12.44 -11.19
CA ILE A 210 -16.40 12.57 -10.51
C ILE A 210 -16.43 13.81 -9.64
N VAL A 211 -16.11 13.64 -8.35
CA VAL A 211 -16.11 14.73 -7.35
C VAL A 211 -14.70 15.07 -6.93
N ASP A 212 -13.81 14.08 -6.96
CA ASP A 212 -12.37 14.17 -6.65
C ASP A 212 -11.64 13.08 -7.44
N LEU A 213 -10.37 13.34 -7.76
CA LEU A 213 -9.50 12.42 -8.52
C LEU A 213 -8.40 11.85 -7.61
#